data_b1c35e6321013d4ff4c51f9073b61d6d
#
_entry.id   b1c35e6321013d4ff4c51f9073b61d6d
#
_cell.length_a   1.000
_cell.length_b   1.000
_cell.length_c   1.000
_cell.angle_alpha   90.00
_cell.angle_beta   90.00
_cell.angle_gamma   90.00
#
_symmetry.space_group_name_H-M   'P 1'
#
loop_
_entity.id
_entity.type
_entity.pdbx_description
1 polymer ?
#
loop_
_entity_poly.entity_id
_entity_poly.type
_entity_poly.pdbx_seq_one_letter_code
_entity_poly.pdbx_strand_id
1 'polypeptide(L)'
;TFAIISHPDAGKTTITEKVLLYGNAIQKAGSVKGKGSAQHAKSDWMEMEKQRGISITTSVMQFPYNECLVNLLDTPGHEDFSEDTYRTLTAVDSCLMVIDSAKGVEERTIKLMEVTRLRDTPIITFMNKLDRDIRDPMELLDEVESVLKIHCAPITWPIGCGKLFKGVYHLYKDETYLYQ
;
A
#
# COMPACT_ATOMS: atom_id res chain seq x y z
N THR A 1 -14.86 -1.89 -4.39
CA THR A 1 -13.99 -0.70 -4.69
C THR A 1 -13.07 -0.43 -3.53
N PHE A 2 -11.77 -0.25 -3.75
CA PHE A 2 -10.85 0.08 -2.67
C PHE A 2 -9.78 1.10 -3.12
N ALA A 3 -9.25 1.86 -2.17
CA ALA A 3 -8.14 2.76 -2.38
C ALA A 3 -6.85 2.24 -1.73
N ILE A 4 -5.71 2.55 -2.34
CA ILE A 4 -4.40 2.36 -1.70
C ILE A 4 -3.94 3.70 -1.17
N ILE A 5 -3.66 3.75 0.12
CA ILE A 5 -3.22 4.94 0.85
C ILE A 5 -1.87 4.68 1.52
N SER A 6 -1.02 5.69 1.57
CA SER A 6 0.27 5.59 2.24
C SER A 6 0.92 6.95 2.48
N HIS A 7 1.94 6.96 3.32
CA HIS A 7 2.95 8.02 3.31
C HIS A 7 3.78 7.94 2.00
N PRO A 8 4.29 9.07 1.48
CA PRO A 8 5.23 9.07 0.36
C PRO A 8 6.40 8.09 0.59
N ASP A 9 6.85 7.44 -0.46
CA ASP A 9 7.93 6.44 -0.43
C ASP A 9 7.66 5.14 0.35
N ALA A 10 6.49 4.93 0.94
CA ALA A 10 6.15 3.66 1.60
C ALA A 10 6.04 2.47 0.62
N GLY A 11 5.97 2.76 -0.69
CA GLY A 11 5.93 1.75 -1.75
C GLY A 11 4.54 1.53 -2.36
N LYS A 12 3.65 2.53 -2.24
CA LYS A 12 2.29 2.51 -2.76
C LYS A 12 2.24 2.10 -4.24
N THR A 13 2.91 2.84 -5.13
CA THR A 13 2.92 2.56 -6.57
C THR A 13 3.47 1.17 -6.89
N THR A 14 4.47 0.70 -6.16
CA THR A 14 5.01 -0.66 -6.34
C THR A 14 3.97 -1.72 -5.98
N ILE A 15 3.21 -1.53 -4.90
CA ILE A 15 2.13 -2.45 -4.50
C ILE A 15 0.99 -2.40 -5.49
N THR A 16 0.57 -1.20 -5.92
CA THR A 16 -0.44 -1.01 -6.97
C THR A 16 -0.09 -1.81 -8.22
N GLU A 17 1.14 -1.68 -8.73
CA GLU A 17 1.62 -2.43 -9.88
C GLU A 17 1.61 -3.94 -9.66
N LYS A 18 1.98 -4.40 -8.46
CA LYS A 18 1.93 -5.83 -8.12
C LYS A 18 0.52 -6.38 -8.01
N VAL A 19 -0.41 -5.62 -7.47
CA VAL A 19 -1.83 -5.97 -7.42
C VAL A 19 -2.40 -6.10 -8.83
N LEU A 20 -2.11 -5.14 -9.71
CA LEU A 20 -2.53 -5.17 -11.12
C LEU A 20 -1.91 -6.33 -11.88
N LEU A 21 -0.65 -6.64 -11.63
CA LEU A 21 0.03 -7.78 -12.24
C LEU A 21 -0.60 -9.11 -11.77
N TYR A 22 -0.85 -9.25 -10.47
CA TYR A 22 -1.50 -10.43 -9.90
C TYR A 22 -2.94 -10.61 -10.40
N GLY A 23 -3.66 -9.52 -10.59
CA GLY A 23 -5.00 -9.50 -11.20
C GLY A 23 -5.00 -9.66 -12.73
N ASN A 24 -3.83 -9.90 -13.36
CA ASN A 24 -3.67 -9.96 -14.82
C ASN A 24 -4.14 -8.70 -15.57
N ALA A 25 -4.25 -7.57 -14.88
CA ALA A 25 -4.62 -6.29 -15.48
C ALA A 25 -3.46 -5.68 -16.28
N ILE A 26 -2.22 -6.03 -15.95
CA ILE A 26 -1.00 -5.66 -16.67
C ILE A 26 -0.10 -6.89 -16.86
N GLN A 27 0.74 -6.88 -17.90
CA GLN A 27 1.65 -7.99 -18.18
C GLN A 27 3.00 -7.88 -17.47
N LYS A 28 3.43 -6.66 -17.14
CA LYS A 28 4.68 -6.38 -16.43
C LYS A 28 4.48 -5.20 -15.48
N ALA A 29 4.99 -5.32 -14.26
CA ALA A 29 5.08 -4.20 -13.34
C ALA A 29 6.23 -3.27 -13.72
N GLY A 30 6.01 -1.97 -13.59
CA GLY A 30 7.03 -0.95 -13.77
C GLY A 30 7.85 -0.70 -12.50
N SER A 31 8.84 0.20 -12.59
CA SER A 31 9.65 0.67 -11.46
C SER A 31 9.55 2.18 -11.31
N VAL A 32 9.36 2.64 -10.07
CA VAL A 32 9.27 4.07 -9.75
C VAL A 32 10.65 4.70 -9.58
N LYS A 33 11.62 3.94 -9.09
CA LYS A 33 12.98 4.41 -8.81
C LYS A 33 13.97 3.80 -9.81
N GLY A 34 14.32 4.57 -10.84
CA GLY A 34 15.37 4.18 -11.77
C GLY A 34 15.62 5.26 -12.79
N LYS A 35 16.65 6.11 -12.57
CA LYS A 35 17.24 6.87 -13.67
C LYS A 35 17.78 5.85 -14.68
N GLY A 36 17.05 5.62 -15.78
CA GLY A 36 17.46 4.73 -16.85
C GLY A 36 16.69 3.41 -17.00
N SER A 37 15.68 3.09 -16.16
CA SER A 37 14.82 1.95 -16.42
C SER A 37 13.84 2.28 -17.55
N ALA A 38 13.82 1.47 -18.59
CA ALA A 38 12.94 1.65 -19.77
C ALA A 38 11.45 1.40 -19.47
N GLN A 39 11.08 1.10 -18.22
CA GLN A 39 9.71 0.77 -17.83
C GLN A 39 9.31 1.56 -16.57
N HIS A 40 8.48 2.58 -16.78
CA HIS A 40 7.81 3.29 -15.69
C HIS A 40 6.55 2.53 -15.25
N ALA A 41 6.13 2.77 -14.00
CA ALA A 41 4.88 2.23 -13.47
C ALA A 41 3.69 2.67 -14.34
N LYS A 42 2.75 1.75 -14.59
CA LYS A 42 1.56 2.04 -15.41
C LYS A 42 0.54 2.93 -14.69
N SER A 43 0.60 3.00 -13.36
CA SER A 43 -0.21 3.92 -12.57
C SER A 43 0.23 5.39 -12.70
N ASP A 44 1.47 5.63 -13.15
CA ASP A 44 2.02 6.97 -13.35
C ASP A 44 1.82 7.42 -14.81
N TRP A 45 0.63 7.86 -15.14
CA TRP A 45 0.20 8.15 -16.52
C TRP A 45 0.68 9.49 -17.05
N MET A 46 0.83 10.47 -16.16
CA MET A 46 1.25 11.82 -16.55
C MET A 46 2.77 11.95 -16.62
N GLU A 47 3.23 12.72 -17.62
CA GLU A 47 4.66 12.96 -17.80
C GLU A 47 5.31 13.65 -16.59
N MET A 48 4.56 14.48 -15.87
CA MET A 48 4.98 15.10 -14.60
C MET A 48 5.15 14.07 -13.47
N GLU A 49 4.31 13.06 -13.39
CA GLU A 49 4.41 11.98 -12.43
C GLU A 49 5.64 11.12 -12.71
N LYS A 50 5.89 10.81 -13.98
CA LYS A 50 7.08 10.08 -14.42
C LYS A 50 8.40 10.82 -14.11
N GLN A 51 8.41 12.14 -14.31
CA GLN A 51 9.60 12.96 -14.04
C GLN A 51 9.90 13.09 -12.55
N ARG A 52 8.88 13.15 -11.71
CA ARG A 52 9.03 13.29 -10.25
C ARG A 52 9.10 11.95 -9.52
N GLY A 53 8.66 10.86 -10.15
CA GLY A 53 8.58 9.52 -9.55
C GLY A 53 7.50 9.40 -8.48
N ILE A 54 6.45 10.23 -8.54
CA ILE A 54 5.30 10.26 -7.63
C ILE A 54 4.01 10.46 -8.41
N SER A 55 2.94 9.79 -7.99
CA SER A 55 1.59 9.99 -8.55
C SER A 55 1.00 11.30 -8.05
N ILE A 56 0.47 12.11 -8.96
CA ILE A 56 -0.12 13.44 -8.67
C ILE A 56 -1.64 13.39 -8.69
N THR A 57 -2.23 12.54 -9.53
CA THR A 57 -3.68 12.41 -9.66
C THR A 57 -4.17 11.02 -9.26
N THR A 58 -5.44 10.94 -8.88
CA THR A 58 -6.08 9.65 -8.62
C THR A 58 -6.33 8.92 -9.93
N SER A 59 -5.82 7.70 -10.04
CA SER A 59 -6.06 6.80 -11.15
C SER A 59 -7.07 5.72 -10.76
N VAL A 60 -8.05 5.47 -11.61
CA VAL A 60 -9.02 4.37 -11.43
C VAL A 60 -8.66 3.24 -12.35
N MET A 61 -8.42 2.06 -11.80
CA MET A 61 -8.08 0.85 -12.52
C MET A 61 -9.10 -0.24 -12.20
N GLN A 62 -9.59 -0.91 -13.23
CA GLN A 62 -10.62 -1.92 -13.10
C GLN A 62 -10.17 -3.23 -13.72
N PHE A 63 -10.38 -4.34 -13.01
CA PHE A 63 -10.07 -5.68 -13.51
C PHE A 63 -10.94 -6.75 -12.85
N PRO A 64 -11.23 -7.87 -13.54
CA PRO A 64 -11.94 -9.01 -12.95
C PRO A 64 -11.00 -9.84 -12.08
N TYR A 65 -11.47 -10.28 -10.92
CA TYR A 65 -10.75 -11.18 -10.03
C TYR A 65 -11.75 -11.98 -9.17
N ASN A 66 -11.62 -13.32 -9.14
CA ASN A 66 -12.49 -14.22 -8.35
C ASN A 66 -13.98 -13.89 -8.46
N GLU A 67 -14.52 -13.84 -9.70
CA GLU A 67 -15.93 -13.54 -9.99
C GLU A 67 -16.39 -12.14 -9.56
N CYS A 68 -15.48 -11.31 -9.09
CA CYS A 68 -15.73 -9.92 -8.73
C CYS A 68 -15.11 -8.97 -9.76
N LEU A 69 -15.71 -7.81 -9.90
CA LEU A 69 -15.10 -6.68 -10.61
C LEU A 69 -14.42 -5.78 -9.58
N VAL A 70 -13.11 -5.77 -9.61
CA VAL A 70 -12.29 -4.98 -8.67
C VAL A 70 -12.05 -3.60 -9.26
N ASN A 71 -12.39 -2.56 -8.49
CA ASN A 71 -12.05 -1.18 -8.80
C ASN A 71 -10.99 -0.71 -7.81
N LEU A 72 -9.80 -0.44 -8.29
CA LEU A 72 -8.67 0.06 -7.54
C LEU A 72 -8.49 1.55 -7.83
N LEU A 73 -8.54 2.37 -6.77
CA LEU A 73 -8.27 3.79 -6.82
C LEU A 73 -6.88 4.05 -6.21
N ASP A 74 -5.95 4.47 -7.05
CA ASP A 74 -4.61 4.87 -6.60
C ASP A 74 -4.63 6.35 -6.23
N THR A 75 -4.47 6.67 -4.96
CA THR A 75 -4.48 8.05 -4.46
C THR A 75 -3.16 8.76 -4.74
N PRO A 76 -3.16 10.09 -4.92
CA PRO A 76 -1.92 10.85 -5.07
C PRO A 76 -0.94 10.61 -3.92
N GLY A 77 0.34 10.40 -4.26
CA GLY A 77 1.42 10.23 -3.28
C GLY A 77 2.00 11.54 -2.75
N HIS A 78 1.45 12.71 -3.15
CA HIS A 78 1.97 14.03 -2.78
C HIS A 78 1.81 14.34 -1.28
N GLU A 79 2.70 15.18 -0.75
CA GLU A 79 2.64 15.63 0.65
C GLU A 79 1.40 16.46 0.96
N ASP A 80 0.87 17.17 -0.03
CA ASP A 80 -0.33 17.97 0.13
C ASP A 80 -1.58 17.10 0.20
N PHE A 81 -2.32 17.24 1.28
CA PHE A 81 -3.60 16.59 1.49
C PHE A 81 -4.62 17.28 0.56
N SER A 82 -4.71 16.80 -0.68
CA SER A 82 -5.57 17.40 -1.68
C SER A 82 -7.04 17.01 -1.48
N GLU A 83 -7.93 17.87 -1.95
CA GLU A 83 -9.37 17.60 -2.04
C GLU A 83 -9.65 16.28 -2.78
N ASP A 84 -8.82 15.93 -3.76
CA ASP A 84 -8.93 14.69 -4.52
C ASP A 84 -8.68 13.45 -3.65
N THR A 85 -7.74 13.50 -2.70
CA THR A 85 -7.53 12.41 -1.73
C THR A 85 -8.77 12.22 -0.87
N TYR A 86 -9.34 13.31 -0.35
CA TYR A 86 -10.57 13.26 0.43
C TYR A 86 -11.73 12.67 -0.39
N ARG A 87 -11.97 13.17 -1.59
CA ARG A 87 -13.02 12.68 -2.49
C ARG A 87 -12.84 11.19 -2.80
N THR A 88 -11.61 10.75 -3.08
CA THR A 88 -11.31 9.35 -3.34
C THR A 88 -11.66 8.48 -2.14
N LEU A 89 -11.22 8.86 -0.95
CA LEU A 89 -11.47 8.09 0.28
C LEU A 89 -12.97 8.07 0.65
N THR A 90 -13.74 9.07 0.23
CA THR A 90 -15.19 9.06 0.44
C THR A 90 -15.96 8.21 -0.57
N ALA A 91 -15.31 7.77 -1.65
CA ALA A 91 -15.92 7.00 -2.73
C ALA A 91 -15.61 5.49 -2.67
N VAL A 92 -14.81 5.02 -1.71
CA VAL A 92 -14.38 3.63 -1.63
C VAL A 92 -15.06 2.86 -0.50
N ASP A 93 -15.15 1.54 -0.68
CA ASP A 93 -15.74 0.61 0.30
C ASP A 93 -14.72 0.15 1.35
N SER A 94 -13.43 0.23 1.03
CA SER A 94 -12.32 -0.14 1.91
C SER A 94 -11.02 0.53 1.50
N CYS A 95 -10.03 0.52 2.40
CA CYS A 95 -8.69 1.06 2.13
C CYS A 95 -7.60 0.03 2.43
N LEU A 96 -6.60 -0.03 1.55
CA LEU A 96 -5.33 -0.69 1.79
C LEU A 96 -4.31 0.37 2.24
N MET A 97 -3.97 0.38 3.51
CA MET A 97 -2.97 1.27 4.09
C MET A 97 -1.59 0.63 4.01
N VAL A 98 -0.65 1.30 3.35
CA VAL A 98 0.73 0.81 3.21
C VAL A 98 1.63 1.57 4.18
N ILE A 99 2.31 0.82 5.05
CA ILE A 99 3.27 1.34 6.04
C ILE A 99 4.67 0.84 5.70
N ASP A 100 5.66 1.73 5.74
CA ASP A 100 7.08 1.38 5.66
C ASP A 100 7.54 0.80 6.99
N SER A 101 7.90 -0.48 7.03
CA SER A 101 8.28 -1.17 8.27
C SER A 101 9.56 -0.64 8.93
N ALA A 102 10.39 0.09 8.18
CA ALA A 102 11.56 0.76 8.75
C ALA A 102 11.21 2.07 9.48
N LYS A 103 10.15 2.76 9.01
CA LYS A 103 9.75 4.06 9.54
C LYS A 103 8.61 3.99 10.55
N GLY A 104 7.69 3.04 10.36
CA GLY A 104 6.46 2.92 11.17
C GLY A 104 5.37 3.90 10.75
N VAL A 105 4.56 4.35 11.70
CA VAL A 105 3.43 5.26 11.45
C VAL A 105 3.94 6.69 11.30
N GLU A 106 3.75 7.25 10.10
CA GLU A 106 4.16 8.61 9.75
C GLU A 106 2.95 9.57 9.79
N GLU A 107 3.21 10.87 9.91
CA GLU A 107 2.18 11.92 10.07
C GLU A 107 1.06 11.85 9.01
N ARG A 108 1.43 11.59 7.74
CA ARG A 108 0.44 11.46 6.67
C ARG A 108 -0.48 10.25 6.87
N THR A 109 0.04 9.15 7.40
CA THR A 109 -0.76 7.97 7.72
C THR A 109 -1.84 8.32 8.75
N ILE A 110 -1.50 9.13 9.75
CA ILE A 110 -2.45 9.60 10.77
C ILE A 110 -3.55 10.44 10.13
N LYS A 111 -3.19 11.41 9.28
CA LYS A 111 -4.16 12.26 8.58
C LYS A 111 -5.09 11.45 7.66
N LEU A 112 -4.55 10.47 6.94
CA LEU A 112 -5.35 9.59 6.10
C LEU A 112 -6.31 8.74 6.93
N MET A 113 -5.85 8.25 8.09
CA MET A 113 -6.68 7.50 9.03
C MET A 113 -7.84 8.34 9.57
N GLU A 114 -7.63 9.61 9.86
CA GLU A 114 -8.70 10.52 10.31
C GLU A 114 -9.82 10.63 9.28
N VAL A 115 -9.47 10.72 7.99
CA VAL A 115 -10.46 10.79 6.90
C VAL A 115 -11.23 9.48 6.75
N THR A 116 -10.56 8.34 6.77
CA THR A 116 -11.21 7.03 6.66
C THR A 116 -12.15 6.77 7.83
N ARG A 117 -11.79 7.25 9.02
CA ARG A 117 -12.59 7.14 10.24
C ARG A 117 -13.92 7.91 10.18
N LEU A 118 -13.97 9.04 9.46
CA LEU A 118 -15.21 9.81 9.29
C LEU A 118 -16.33 9.00 8.61
N ARG A 119 -15.99 7.91 7.94
CA ARG A 119 -16.93 7.04 7.22
C ARG A 119 -16.92 5.60 7.69
N ASP A 120 -16.23 5.30 8.78
CA ASP A 120 -16.03 3.93 9.26
C ASP A 120 -15.53 2.97 8.16
N THR A 121 -14.69 3.50 7.24
CA THR A 121 -14.16 2.73 6.12
C THR A 121 -13.25 1.62 6.63
N PRO A 122 -13.51 0.34 6.31
CA PRO A 122 -12.65 -0.77 6.70
C PRO A 122 -11.23 -0.62 6.15
N ILE A 123 -10.22 -0.95 6.97
CA ILE A 123 -8.82 -0.80 6.63
C ILE A 123 -8.10 -2.13 6.72
N ILE A 124 -7.34 -2.45 5.66
CA ILE A 124 -6.32 -3.50 5.68
C ILE A 124 -4.96 -2.80 5.72
N THR A 125 -4.14 -3.13 6.71
CA THR A 125 -2.80 -2.57 6.83
C THR A 125 -1.77 -3.52 6.21
N PHE A 126 -0.94 -3.00 5.31
CA PHE A 126 0.15 -3.73 4.67
C PHE A 126 1.49 -3.19 5.14
N MET A 127 2.20 -3.99 5.93
CA MET A 127 3.57 -3.69 6.37
C MET A 127 4.55 -4.03 5.26
N ASN A 128 5.12 -3.01 4.64
CA ASN A 128 5.99 -3.13 3.47
C ASN A 128 7.47 -3.06 3.82
N LYS A 129 8.33 -3.51 2.93
CA LYS A 129 9.79 -3.45 3.01
C LYS A 129 10.40 -4.27 4.16
N LEU A 130 9.81 -5.41 4.46
CA LEU A 130 10.30 -6.35 5.48
C LEU A 130 11.68 -6.95 5.15
N ASP A 131 12.12 -6.82 3.90
CA ASP A 131 13.44 -7.18 3.38
C ASP A 131 14.57 -6.20 3.76
N ARG A 132 14.23 -5.09 4.39
CA ARG A 132 15.17 -4.06 4.85
C ARG A 132 15.41 -4.16 6.35
N ASP A 133 16.32 -3.32 6.85
CA ASP A 133 16.46 -3.08 8.29
C ASP A 133 15.17 -2.44 8.80
N ILE A 134 14.38 -3.21 9.52
CA ILE A 134 13.08 -2.79 10.05
C ILE A 134 13.09 -2.77 11.57
N ARG A 135 12.13 -2.08 12.13
CA ARG A 135 11.81 -2.15 13.56
C ARG A 135 11.16 -3.50 13.89
N ASP A 136 11.19 -3.88 15.16
CA ASP A 136 10.53 -5.12 15.60
C ASP A 136 9.06 -5.15 15.19
N PRO A 137 8.57 -6.24 14.57
CA PRO A 137 7.18 -6.35 14.13
C PRO A 137 6.14 -6.19 15.23
N MET A 138 6.44 -6.60 16.48
CA MET A 138 5.55 -6.39 17.63
C MET A 138 5.47 -4.92 18.02
N GLU A 139 6.60 -4.22 18.05
CA GLU A 139 6.63 -2.77 18.30
C GLU A 139 5.86 -2.00 17.20
N LEU A 140 5.99 -2.40 15.95
CA LEU A 140 5.23 -1.80 14.85
C LEU A 140 3.72 -2.02 15.01
N LEU A 141 3.31 -3.21 15.45
CA LEU A 141 1.91 -3.51 15.73
C LEU A 141 1.36 -2.63 16.85
N ASP A 142 2.09 -2.54 17.97
CA ASP A 142 1.74 -1.70 19.12
C ASP A 142 1.67 -0.21 18.73
N GLU A 143 2.58 0.25 17.86
CA GLU A 143 2.56 1.62 17.35
C GLU A 143 1.30 1.88 16.49
N VAL A 144 0.97 0.97 15.58
CA VAL A 144 -0.24 1.08 14.76
C VAL A 144 -1.49 1.18 15.65
N GLU A 145 -1.61 0.32 16.66
CA GLU A 145 -2.73 0.35 17.59
C GLU A 145 -2.77 1.64 18.43
N SER A 146 -1.64 2.03 18.98
CA SER A 146 -1.58 3.18 19.92
C SER A 146 -1.72 4.52 19.19
N VAL A 147 -1.08 4.69 18.03
CA VAL A 147 -1.07 5.95 17.28
C VAL A 147 -2.35 6.10 16.46
N LEU A 148 -2.74 5.06 15.74
CA LEU A 148 -3.92 5.10 14.89
C LEU A 148 -5.23 4.78 15.64
N LYS A 149 -5.17 4.42 16.92
CA LYS A 149 -6.35 4.11 17.76
C LYS A 149 -7.29 3.08 17.12
N ILE A 150 -6.71 2.00 16.63
CA ILE A 150 -7.42 0.84 16.05
C ILE A 150 -6.93 -0.43 16.71
N HIS A 151 -7.75 -1.49 16.68
CA HIS A 151 -7.31 -2.83 17.06
C HIS A 151 -6.82 -3.57 15.83
N CYS A 152 -5.68 -4.23 15.95
CA CYS A 152 -5.07 -4.98 14.87
C CYS A 152 -5.35 -6.49 15.01
N ALA A 153 -5.69 -7.11 13.90
CA ALA A 153 -5.80 -8.55 13.77
C ALA A 153 -4.83 -9.02 12.69
N PRO A 154 -3.59 -9.43 13.04
CA PRO A 154 -2.62 -9.86 12.06
C PRO A 154 -3.11 -11.11 11.32
N ILE A 155 -3.08 -11.04 9.98
CA ILE A 155 -3.44 -12.14 9.08
C ILE A 155 -2.20 -12.95 8.74
N THR A 156 -1.08 -12.26 8.51
CA THR A 156 0.21 -12.86 8.21
C THR A 156 1.28 -12.34 9.16
N TRP A 157 2.28 -13.17 9.45
CA TRP A 157 3.42 -12.82 10.28
C TRP A 157 4.73 -13.05 9.53
N PRO A 158 5.71 -12.14 9.60
CA PRO A 158 6.97 -12.30 8.88
C PRO A 158 7.82 -13.44 9.44
N ILE A 159 8.48 -14.18 8.54
CA ILE A 159 9.48 -15.19 8.85
C ILE A 159 10.85 -14.57 8.64
N GLY A 160 11.46 -14.11 9.73
CA GLY A 160 12.68 -13.30 9.69
C GLY A 160 12.43 -11.85 9.29
N CYS A 161 13.47 -11.03 9.35
CA CYS A 161 13.45 -9.60 9.00
C CYS A 161 14.74 -9.22 8.29
N GLY A 162 14.73 -8.16 7.50
CA GLY A 162 15.88 -7.66 6.77
C GLY A 162 16.46 -8.71 5.85
N LYS A 163 17.76 -8.94 5.92
CA LYS A 163 18.45 -9.97 5.12
C LYS A 163 18.02 -11.40 5.43
N LEU A 164 17.36 -11.62 6.56
CA LEU A 164 16.85 -12.93 6.99
C LEU A 164 15.37 -13.12 6.65
N PHE A 165 14.74 -12.13 6.02
CA PHE A 165 13.35 -12.23 5.59
C PHE A 165 13.20 -13.30 4.51
N LYS A 166 12.42 -14.34 4.80
CA LYS A 166 12.22 -15.50 3.91
C LYS A 166 10.80 -15.64 3.41
N GLY A 167 9.84 -14.95 4.02
CA GLY A 167 8.44 -15.09 3.67
C GLY A 167 7.51 -14.72 4.81
N VAL A 168 6.30 -15.22 4.73
CA VAL A 168 5.28 -14.98 5.76
C VAL A 168 4.56 -16.27 6.15
N TYR A 169 4.15 -16.33 7.39
CA TYR A 169 3.24 -17.34 7.91
C TYR A 169 1.83 -16.80 7.97
N HIS A 170 0.86 -17.50 7.39
CA HIS A 170 -0.54 -17.09 7.37
C HIS A 170 -1.26 -17.69 8.59
N LEU A 171 -1.58 -16.85 9.56
CA LEU A 171 -2.09 -17.25 10.87
C LEU A 171 -3.44 -18.00 10.83
N TYR A 172 -4.34 -17.64 9.91
CA TYR A 172 -5.66 -18.26 9.82
C TYR A 172 -5.71 -19.53 8.96
N LYS A 173 -4.80 -19.67 8.00
CA LYS A 173 -4.74 -20.84 7.12
C LYS A 173 -3.75 -21.90 7.61
N ASP A 174 -2.90 -21.53 8.58
CA ASP A 174 -1.80 -22.38 9.04
C ASP A 174 -0.84 -22.78 7.91
N GLU A 175 -0.51 -21.80 7.05
CA GLU A 175 0.30 -22.01 5.85
C GLU A 175 1.52 -21.09 5.84
N THR A 176 2.64 -21.59 5.33
CA THR A 176 3.87 -20.85 5.14
C THR A 176 4.08 -20.49 3.67
N TYR A 177 4.27 -19.21 3.39
CA TYR A 177 4.61 -18.71 2.06
C TYR A 177 6.06 -18.26 2.06
N LEU A 178 6.93 -19.03 1.40
CA LEU A 178 8.34 -18.68 1.25
C LEU A 178 8.57 -17.95 -0.06
N TYR A 179 9.38 -16.90 -0.01
CA TYR A 179 9.82 -16.13 -1.17
C TYR A 179 11.22 -16.57 -1.59
N GLN A 180 11.43 -16.68 -2.91
CA GLN A 180 12.72 -17.02 -3.53
C GLN A 180 13.44 -15.76 -4.01
#